data_2a554e95f7a41ad52a5343d503dbf389
#
_entry.id   2a554e95f7a41ad52a5343d503dbf389
#
_cell.length_a   1.000
_cell.length_b   1.000
_cell.length_c   1.000
_cell.angle_alpha   90.00
_cell.angle_beta   90.00
_cell.angle_gamma   90.00
#
_symmetry.space_group_name_H-M   'P 1'
#
loop_
_entity.id
_entity.type
_entity.pdbx_description
1 polymer ?
#
loop_
_entity_poly.entity_id
_entity_poly.type
_entity_poly.pdbx_seq_one_letter_code
_entity_poly.pdbx_strand_id
1 'polypeptide(L)'
;MAKFFAIGLVAAAFWLVCIGGDFPNRKVIKVLVLNFDPVIEAEGNKRLHEVFNWHDPKWLAKEYISDLAECSGGFARYQIVEWQDLDAFPVKVDGFVYDDETYLRCWRERKGWHEPDGVDYRKIIDEFKLVERVNSGEIDEVWLFGGPYFGYWESHMVGPTAYWCNSMPLIDKRFKRNFVIMGFNYERGVGEMLENFGHRVESIMTKVYGRWDYKVPLERMNTWERFTLYDKVAPGNASCGNVHFAPNSERDYDWGNKRYVWSNCDDWLNYPKMKGIKRLVNCDEWGGGDIRAHHKWWLKHLPKAEGFAPDGKLANWWKYVLTP
;
A
#
# COMPACT_ATOMS: atom_id res chain seq x y z
N MET A 1 -34.85 -2.57 14.38
CA MET A 1 -34.93 -1.23 15.02
C MET A 1 -33.69 -0.47 14.66
N ALA A 2 -33.82 0.66 13.94
CA ALA A 2 -32.67 1.44 13.51
C ALA A 2 -32.01 2.14 14.71
N LYS A 3 -30.77 1.82 15.02
CA LYS A 3 -29.99 2.57 16.01
C LYS A 3 -29.48 3.85 15.35
N PHE A 4 -29.88 4.99 15.85
CA PHE A 4 -29.38 6.31 15.48
C PHE A 4 -27.96 6.49 16.05
N PHE A 5 -27.01 6.84 15.19
CA PHE A 5 -25.62 7.13 15.56
C PHE A 5 -25.54 8.48 16.29
N ALA A 6 -25.01 8.44 17.51
CA ALA A 6 -24.50 9.65 18.18
C ALA A 6 -23.03 9.84 17.78
N ILE A 7 -22.73 10.92 17.06
CA ILE A 7 -21.37 11.32 16.69
C ILE A 7 -20.72 11.95 17.93
N GLY A 8 -19.89 11.18 18.62
CA GLY A 8 -19.02 11.70 19.67
C GLY A 8 -17.76 12.33 19.05
N LEU A 9 -17.64 13.65 19.13
CA LEU A 9 -16.38 14.35 18.82
C LEU A 9 -15.33 13.98 19.86
N VAL A 10 -14.36 13.14 19.49
CA VAL A 10 -13.15 12.90 20.28
C VAL A 10 -12.04 13.77 19.71
N ALA A 11 -11.52 14.68 20.53
CA ALA A 11 -10.41 15.55 20.18
C ALA A 11 -9.15 14.73 19.84
N ALA A 12 -8.65 14.90 18.63
CA ALA A 12 -7.46 14.22 18.12
C ALA A 12 -6.19 14.73 18.82
N ALA A 13 -5.48 13.85 19.49
CA ALA A 13 -4.11 14.10 19.92
C ALA A 13 -3.17 13.98 18.71
N PHE A 14 -2.53 15.09 18.33
CA PHE A 14 -1.56 15.15 17.24
C PHE A 14 -0.29 14.37 17.60
N TRP A 15 0.02 13.33 16.82
CA TRP A 15 1.34 12.69 16.87
C TRP A 15 2.16 13.15 15.66
N LEU A 16 3.06 14.10 15.90
CA LEU A 16 4.09 14.52 14.96
C LEU A 16 5.34 13.67 15.21
N VAL A 17 5.62 12.68 14.36
CA VAL A 17 6.93 12.03 14.36
C VAL A 17 7.87 12.95 13.60
N CYS A 18 8.59 13.82 14.32
CA CYS A 18 9.65 14.66 13.76
C CYS A 18 10.89 13.80 13.53
N ILE A 19 11.09 13.32 12.31
CA ILE A 19 12.42 12.90 11.84
C ILE A 19 13.07 14.18 11.31
N GLY A 20 14.12 14.67 12.04
CA GLY A 20 14.77 15.94 11.81
C GLY A 20 15.39 16.08 10.42
N GLY A 21 15.04 17.14 9.74
CA GLY A 21 15.59 17.66 8.51
C GLY A 21 14.59 18.61 7.89
N ASP A 22 14.82 19.91 7.97
CA ASP A 22 14.03 20.93 7.26
C ASP A 22 14.24 20.81 5.75
N PHE A 23 13.25 20.20 5.06
CA PHE A 23 13.14 20.23 3.62
C PHE A 23 11.90 21.05 3.25
N PRO A 24 12.02 22.35 2.99
CA PRO A 24 10.91 23.31 2.97
C PRO A 24 9.86 23.14 1.86
N ASN A 25 9.97 22.15 0.96
CA ASN A 25 9.08 22.02 -0.19
C ASN A 25 8.50 20.61 -0.41
N ARG A 26 8.42 19.75 0.61
CA ARG A 26 7.84 18.42 0.45
C ARG A 26 6.40 18.39 0.93
N LYS A 27 5.49 17.98 0.04
CA LYS A 27 4.07 17.83 0.37
C LYS A 27 3.90 16.78 1.47
N VAL A 28 3.13 17.13 2.50
CA VAL A 28 2.62 16.17 3.48
C VAL A 28 1.36 15.53 2.90
N ILE A 29 1.30 14.21 2.91
CA ILE A 29 0.12 13.44 2.47
C ILE A 29 -0.83 13.30 3.67
N LYS A 30 -1.99 13.93 3.57
CA LYS A 30 -3.02 13.95 4.62
C LYS A 30 -3.92 12.74 4.49
N VAL A 31 -4.01 11.94 5.54
CA VAL A 31 -4.73 10.67 5.56
C VAL A 31 -5.93 10.73 6.49
N LEU A 32 -7.10 10.31 5.97
CA LEU A 32 -8.23 9.88 6.76
C LEU A 32 -8.11 8.37 6.99
N VAL A 33 -8.14 7.94 8.25
CA VAL A 33 -8.24 6.52 8.60
C VAL A 33 -9.66 6.18 9.02
N LEU A 34 -10.22 5.15 8.38
CA LEU A 34 -11.49 4.52 8.74
C LEU A 34 -11.19 3.11 9.26
N ASN A 35 -11.22 2.94 10.58
CA ASN A 35 -10.93 1.67 11.22
C ASN A 35 -12.24 0.94 11.53
N PHE A 36 -12.61 -0.01 10.67
CA PHE A 36 -13.75 -0.89 10.91
C PHE A 36 -13.33 -2.01 11.86
N ASP A 37 -13.67 -1.85 13.13
CA ASP A 37 -13.25 -2.73 14.21
C ASP A 37 -14.40 -2.90 15.22
N PRO A 38 -15.39 -3.74 14.86
CA PRO A 38 -16.61 -3.87 15.65
C PRO A 38 -16.33 -4.36 17.06
N VAL A 39 -17.16 -3.90 18.00
CA VAL A 39 -17.17 -4.37 19.40
C VAL A 39 -18.00 -5.62 19.49
N ILE A 40 -17.40 -6.71 19.90
CA ILE A 40 -18.03 -8.04 20.00
C ILE A 40 -18.57 -8.23 21.42
N GLU A 41 -19.86 -8.01 21.60
CA GLU A 41 -20.51 -8.09 22.92
C GLU A 41 -20.33 -9.48 23.57
N ALA A 42 -20.49 -10.54 22.80
CA ALA A 42 -20.35 -11.93 23.27
C ALA A 42 -18.92 -12.29 23.75
N GLU A 43 -17.92 -11.49 23.40
CA GLU A 43 -16.52 -11.67 23.81
C GLU A 43 -16.09 -10.64 24.87
N GLY A 44 -17.04 -10.13 25.65
CA GLY A 44 -16.78 -9.20 26.74
C GLY A 44 -16.55 -7.75 26.29
N ASN A 45 -17.22 -7.33 25.24
CA ASN A 45 -17.12 -5.99 24.63
C ASN A 45 -15.71 -5.65 24.12
N LYS A 46 -14.96 -6.64 23.66
CA LYS A 46 -13.67 -6.44 23.02
C LYS A 46 -13.84 -6.03 21.57
N ARG A 47 -12.90 -5.24 21.06
CA ARG A 47 -12.78 -4.99 19.63
C ARG A 47 -12.41 -6.27 18.88
N LEU A 48 -12.82 -6.40 17.62
CA LEU A 48 -12.60 -7.61 16.83
C LEU A 48 -11.12 -8.02 16.78
N HIS A 49 -10.20 -7.05 16.60
CA HIS A 49 -8.76 -7.33 16.60
C HIS A 49 -8.29 -7.88 17.96
N GLU A 50 -8.84 -7.42 19.08
CA GLU A 50 -8.50 -7.92 20.43
C GLU A 50 -9.04 -9.32 20.69
N VAL A 51 -10.25 -9.66 20.15
CA VAL A 51 -10.86 -11.00 20.27
C VAL A 51 -9.92 -12.07 19.72
N PHE A 52 -9.27 -11.79 18.60
CA PHE A 52 -8.40 -12.74 17.92
C PHE A 52 -6.91 -12.50 18.17
N ASN A 53 -6.56 -11.56 19.04
CA ASN A 53 -5.17 -11.17 19.31
C ASN A 53 -4.42 -10.81 18.02
N TRP A 54 -5.08 -10.09 17.14
CA TRP A 54 -4.49 -9.50 15.94
C TRP A 54 -3.76 -8.21 16.29
N HIS A 55 -3.12 -7.58 15.31
CA HIS A 55 -2.36 -6.37 15.54
C HIS A 55 -3.24 -5.17 15.86
N ASP A 56 -2.76 -4.29 16.75
CA ASP A 56 -3.37 -2.99 16.99
C ASP A 56 -3.29 -2.11 15.73
N PRO A 57 -4.42 -1.64 15.18
CA PRO A 57 -4.42 -0.83 13.94
C PRO A 57 -3.62 0.47 14.06
N LYS A 58 -3.55 1.10 15.24
CA LYS A 58 -2.79 2.34 15.46
C LYS A 58 -1.29 2.08 15.46
N TRP A 59 -0.87 0.94 16.04
CA TRP A 59 0.50 0.50 15.96
C TRP A 59 0.89 0.19 14.51
N LEU A 60 0.07 -0.54 13.76
CA LEU A 60 0.29 -0.83 12.34
C LEU A 60 0.49 0.45 11.53
N ALA A 61 -0.42 1.42 11.67
CA ALA A 61 -0.35 2.70 10.96
C ALA A 61 0.93 3.48 11.28
N LYS A 62 1.34 3.52 12.56
CA LYS A 62 2.56 4.19 13.01
C LYS A 62 3.81 3.58 12.39
N GLU A 63 3.93 2.25 12.45
CA GLU A 63 5.08 1.53 11.90
C GLU A 63 5.15 1.68 10.37
N TYR A 64 4.02 1.58 9.69
CA TYR A 64 3.92 1.77 8.24
C TYR A 64 4.39 3.17 7.80
N ILE A 65 3.94 4.23 8.49
CA ILE A 65 4.40 5.62 8.24
C ILE A 65 5.91 5.73 8.44
N SER A 66 6.43 5.14 9.52
CA SER A 66 7.86 5.13 9.82
C SER A 66 8.67 4.46 8.73
N ASP A 67 8.23 3.28 8.27
CA ASP A 67 8.90 2.52 7.23
C ASP A 67 8.90 3.25 5.87
N LEU A 68 7.77 3.83 5.47
CA LEU A 68 7.70 4.62 4.23
C LEU A 68 8.58 5.86 4.29
N ALA A 69 8.63 6.55 5.42
CA ALA A 69 9.54 7.69 5.62
C ALA A 69 11.00 7.25 5.51
N GLU A 70 11.39 6.15 6.15
CA GLU A 70 12.73 5.57 6.06
C GLU A 70 13.07 5.18 4.61
N CYS A 71 12.21 4.40 3.95
CA CYS A 71 12.46 3.89 2.60
C CYS A 71 12.59 4.99 1.56
N SER A 72 11.81 6.07 1.71
CA SER A 72 11.84 7.22 0.82
C SER A 72 12.95 8.23 1.12
N GLY A 73 13.70 8.06 2.22
CA GLY A 73 14.63 9.09 2.70
C GLY A 73 13.89 10.36 3.14
N GLY A 74 12.73 10.20 3.79
CA GLY A 74 11.89 11.29 4.28
C GLY A 74 11.10 12.02 3.19
N PHE A 75 11.01 11.46 1.98
CA PHE A 75 10.20 12.03 0.90
C PHE A 75 8.71 11.72 1.11
N ALA A 76 8.35 10.51 1.49
CA ALA A 76 7.00 10.12 1.88
C ALA A 76 6.74 10.62 3.31
N ARG A 77 5.94 11.67 3.42
CA ARG A 77 5.54 12.29 4.68
C ARG A 77 4.04 12.14 4.84
N TYR A 78 3.63 11.15 5.60
CA TYR A 78 2.23 10.91 5.90
C TYR A 78 1.84 11.56 7.22
N GLN A 79 0.64 12.14 7.27
CA GLN A 79 0.01 12.67 8.46
C GLN A 79 -1.42 12.17 8.52
N ILE A 80 -1.74 11.41 9.54
CA ILE A 80 -3.13 11.08 9.85
C ILE A 80 -3.78 12.35 10.40
N VAL A 81 -4.68 12.94 9.61
CA VAL A 81 -5.40 14.15 9.99
C VAL A 81 -6.69 13.82 10.74
N GLU A 82 -7.21 12.61 10.53
CA GLU A 82 -8.37 12.10 11.25
C GLU A 82 -8.30 10.58 11.34
N TRP A 83 -8.71 10.06 12.50
CA TRP A 83 -8.88 8.64 12.76
C TRP A 83 -10.29 8.40 13.28
N GLN A 84 -11.06 7.56 12.59
CA GLN A 84 -12.39 7.14 13.01
C GLN A 84 -12.39 5.65 13.36
N ASP A 85 -12.64 5.32 14.63
CA ASP A 85 -12.89 3.95 15.07
C ASP A 85 -14.38 3.64 14.90
N LEU A 86 -14.70 2.75 13.96
CA LEU A 86 -16.06 2.37 13.58
C LEU A 86 -16.45 1.07 14.25
N ASP A 87 -17.48 1.11 15.08
CA ASP A 87 -18.09 -0.08 15.67
C ASP A 87 -19.06 -0.71 14.67
N ALA A 88 -18.50 -1.23 13.57
CA ALA A 88 -19.30 -1.75 12.46
C ALA A 88 -18.48 -2.67 11.56
N PHE A 89 -19.16 -3.61 10.90
CA PHE A 89 -18.65 -4.27 9.70
C PHE A 89 -18.93 -3.41 8.46
N PRO A 90 -18.05 -3.39 7.45
CA PRO A 90 -18.30 -2.65 6.22
C PRO A 90 -19.43 -3.30 5.40
N VAL A 91 -20.15 -2.46 4.65
CA VAL A 91 -21.21 -2.92 3.76
C VAL A 91 -20.60 -3.50 2.50
N LYS A 92 -21.06 -4.67 2.06
CA LYS A 92 -20.67 -5.30 0.80
C LYS A 92 -21.38 -4.66 -0.41
N VAL A 93 -20.83 -4.90 -1.60
CA VAL A 93 -21.36 -4.34 -2.87
C VAL A 93 -22.81 -4.72 -3.17
N ASP A 94 -23.33 -5.80 -2.58
CA ASP A 94 -24.71 -6.25 -2.69
C ASP A 94 -25.60 -5.83 -1.52
N GLY A 95 -25.05 -5.03 -0.59
CA GLY A 95 -25.74 -4.53 0.59
C GLY A 95 -25.66 -5.43 1.81
N PHE A 96 -25.00 -6.59 1.72
CA PHE A 96 -24.80 -7.47 2.87
C PHE A 96 -23.89 -6.80 3.91
N VAL A 97 -24.15 -7.08 5.18
CA VAL A 97 -23.33 -6.67 6.33
C VAL A 97 -23.24 -7.85 7.29
N TYR A 98 -22.04 -8.22 7.71
CA TYR A 98 -21.87 -9.22 8.77
C TYR A 98 -22.46 -8.72 10.08
N ASP A 99 -22.99 -9.65 10.85
CA ASP A 99 -23.18 -9.51 12.30
C ASP A 99 -22.06 -10.29 13.04
N ASP A 100 -21.95 -10.04 14.34
CA ASP A 100 -20.91 -10.64 15.20
C ASP A 100 -20.92 -12.16 15.11
N GLU A 101 -22.10 -12.78 15.28
CA GLU A 101 -22.24 -14.23 15.32
C GLU A 101 -21.81 -14.87 14.00
N THR A 102 -22.28 -14.33 12.89
CA THR A 102 -21.97 -14.85 11.55
C THR A 102 -20.49 -14.71 11.25
N TYR A 103 -19.89 -13.55 11.53
CA TYR A 103 -18.46 -13.35 11.28
C TYR A 103 -17.58 -14.26 12.14
N LEU A 104 -17.83 -14.32 13.46
CA LEU A 104 -17.08 -15.19 14.37
C LEU A 104 -17.19 -16.66 13.97
N ARG A 105 -18.38 -17.12 13.59
CA ARG A 105 -18.58 -18.49 13.11
C ARG A 105 -17.77 -18.75 11.85
N CYS A 106 -17.88 -17.89 10.84
CA CYS A 106 -17.13 -18.04 9.58
C CYS A 106 -15.62 -18.10 9.83
N TRP A 107 -15.10 -17.22 10.69
CA TRP A 107 -13.66 -17.21 11.01
C TRP A 107 -13.22 -18.48 11.74
N ARG A 108 -13.97 -18.94 12.74
CA ARG A 108 -13.64 -20.14 13.53
C ARG A 108 -13.75 -21.42 12.72
N GLU A 109 -14.75 -21.53 11.85
CA GLU A 109 -14.98 -22.70 10.99
C GLU A 109 -14.21 -22.64 9.68
N ARG A 110 -13.60 -21.51 9.33
CA ARG A 110 -12.88 -21.27 8.08
C ARG A 110 -13.70 -21.49 6.82
N LYS A 111 -15.03 -21.25 6.90
CA LYS A 111 -15.98 -21.44 5.80
C LYS A 111 -17.23 -20.57 5.97
N GLY A 112 -18.05 -20.52 4.93
CA GLY A 112 -19.36 -19.85 4.99
C GLY A 112 -19.25 -18.33 4.81
N TRP A 113 -18.13 -17.83 4.27
CA TRP A 113 -17.94 -16.44 3.94
C TRP A 113 -18.94 -15.98 2.88
N HIS A 114 -19.39 -14.75 3.01
CA HIS A 114 -20.30 -14.13 2.05
C HIS A 114 -19.60 -13.83 0.72
N GLU A 115 -20.31 -14.11 -0.36
CA GLU A 115 -19.91 -13.74 -1.72
C GLU A 115 -21.03 -12.91 -2.37
N PRO A 116 -20.69 -11.80 -3.05
CA PRO A 116 -19.33 -11.32 -3.37
C PRO A 116 -18.62 -10.67 -2.19
N ASP A 117 -17.31 -10.91 -2.05
CA ASP A 117 -16.51 -10.36 -0.93
C ASP A 117 -16.10 -8.90 -1.12
N GLY A 118 -16.56 -8.17 -2.10
CA GLY A 118 -16.21 -6.76 -2.32
C GLY A 118 -16.90 -5.80 -1.35
N VAL A 119 -16.17 -4.82 -0.79
CA VAL A 119 -16.77 -3.70 -0.04
C VAL A 119 -17.43 -2.70 -0.99
N ASP A 120 -18.50 -2.04 -0.55
CA ASP A 120 -19.12 -0.94 -1.30
C ASP A 120 -18.33 0.37 -1.10
N TYR A 121 -17.32 0.60 -1.97
CA TYR A 121 -16.54 1.84 -1.96
C TYR A 121 -17.38 3.08 -2.25
N ARG A 122 -18.49 2.99 -3.01
CA ARG A 122 -19.37 4.14 -3.29
C ARG A 122 -20.08 4.58 -2.03
N LYS A 123 -20.56 3.63 -1.24
CA LYS A 123 -21.16 3.90 0.04
C LYS A 123 -20.16 4.58 1.00
N ILE A 124 -18.92 4.09 1.07
CA ILE A 124 -17.84 4.72 1.87
C ILE A 124 -17.61 6.17 1.38
N ILE A 125 -17.51 6.39 0.06
CA ILE A 125 -17.31 7.72 -0.51
C ILE A 125 -18.41 8.70 -0.07
N ASP A 126 -19.67 8.26 -0.13
CA ASP A 126 -20.81 9.12 0.16
C ASP A 126 -21.00 9.33 1.66
N GLU A 127 -20.88 8.27 2.48
CA GLU A 127 -21.05 8.32 3.94
C GLU A 127 -20.00 9.21 4.61
N PHE A 128 -18.74 9.12 4.18
CA PHE A 128 -17.63 9.90 4.75
C PHE A 128 -17.34 11.20 3.98
N LYS A 129 -18.23 11.61 3.05
CA LYS A 129 -18.15 12.86 2.27
C LYS A 129 -16.80 13.05 1.58
N LEU A 130 -16.26 11.94 1.01
CA LEU A 130 -14.90 11.96 0.46
C LEU A 130 -14.77 12.90 -0.73
N VAL A 131 -15.85 13.14 -1.50
CA VAL A 131 -15.85 14.07 -2.64
C VAL A 131 -15.46 15.48 -2.20
N GLU A 132 -16.11 16.01 -1.17
CA GLU A 132 -15.86 17.34 -0.64
C GLU A 132 -14.46 17.44 -0.02
N ARG A 133 -14.10 16.45 0.77
CA ARG A 133 -12.84 16.42 1.53
C ARG A 133 -11.60 16.31 0.64
N VAL A 134 -11.66 15.45 -0.38
CA VAL A 134 -10.58 15.33 -1.38
C VAL A 134 -10.51 16.58 -2.25
N ASN A 135 -11.65 17.12 -2.68
CA ASN A 135 -11.73 18.29 -3.55
C ASN A 135 -11.28 19.59 -2.86
N SER A 136 -11.49 19.72 -1.55
CA SER A 136 -11.00 20.84 -0.75
C SER A 136 -9.52 20.71 -0.38
N GLY A 137 -8.93 19.51 -0.57
CA GLY A 137 -7.57 19.20 -0.12
C GLY A 137 -7.45 19.01 1.39
N GLU A 138 -8.54 18.73 2.09
CA GLU A 138 -8.56 18.34 3.50
C GLU A 138 -7.82 17.01 3.70
N ILE A 139 -8.06 16.04 2.81
CA ILE A 139 -7.40 14.75 2.77
C ILE A 139 -6.80 14.48 1.39
N ASP A 140 -5.74 13.68 1.35
CA ASP A 140 -5.08 13.22 0.13
C ASP A 140 -5.31 11.73 -0.13
N GLU A 141 -5.41 10.92 0.91
CA GLU A 141 -5.62 9.46 0.86
C GLU A 141 -6.61 9.02 1.94
N VAL A 142 -7.18 7.84 1.74
CA VAL A 142 -8.01 7.15 2.74
C VAL A 142 -7.38 5.80 3.03
N TRP A 143 -7.27 5.44 4.30
CA TRP A 143 -6.83 4.12 4.73
C TRP A 143 -7.98 3.41 5.44
N LEU A 144 -8.35 2.23 4.93
CA LEU A 144 -9.35 1.35 5.53
C LEU A 144 -8.62 0.27 6.31
N PHE A 145 -8.83 0.22 7.62
CA PHE A 145 -8.43 -0.94 8.42
C PHE A 145 -9.63 -1.83 8.65
N GLY A 146 -9.41 -3.13 8.67
CA GLY A 146 -10.46 -4.11 8.91
C GLY A 146 -9.92 -5.52 9.12
N GLY A 147 -10.83 -6.45 9.37
CA GLY A 147 -10.52 -7.89 9.47
C GLY A 147 -10.50 -8.60 8.12
N PRO A 148 -10.07 -9.85 8.08
CA PRO A 148 -10.19 -10.72 6.91
C PRO A 148 -11.63 -10.73 6.37
N TYR A 149 -11.78 -10.84 5.05
CA TYR A 149 -13.09 -10.86 4.38
C TYR A 149 -13.94 -9.60 4.59
N PHE A 150 -13.32 -8.45 4.90
CA PHE A 150 -14.02 -7.16 4.84
C PHE A 150 -14.15 -6.66 3.41
N GLY A 151 -13.43 -7.25 2.46
CA GLY A 151 -13.59 -7.03 1.02
C GLY A 151 -12.81 -5.83 0.48
N TYR A 152 -11.77 -5.41 1.18
CA TYR A 152 -10.92 -4.32 0.71
C TYR A 152 -9.95 -4.80 -0.37
N TRP A 153 -9.76 -3.98 -1.40
CA TRP A 153 -8.60 -4.06 -2.26
C TRP A 153 -7.37 -3.48 -1.54
N GLU A 154 -6.22 -4.04 -1.79
CA GLU A 154 -4.95 -3.58 -1.23
C GLU A 154 -4.65 -2.13 -1.59
N SER A 155 -4.94 -1.74 -2.83
CA SER A 155 -4.98 -0.35 -3.27
C SER A 155 -6.05 -0.16 -4.32
N HIS A 156 -6.80 0.94 -4.23
CA HIS A 156 -7.93 1.23 -5.10
C HIS A 156 -7.90 2.69 -5.53
N MET A 157 -7.72 2.93 -6.82
CA MET A 157 -7.68 4.29 -7.35
C MET A 157 -9.07 4.80 -7.68
N VAL A 158 -9.39 5.97 -7.16
CA VAL A 158 -10.67 6.67 -7.34
C VAL A 158 -10.42 8.05 -7.95
N GLY A 159 -11.29 8.46 -8.88
CA GLY A 159 -11.25 9.82 -9.42
C GLY A 159 -11.64 9.91 -10.88
N PRO A 160 -11.58 11.11 -11.48
CA PRO A 160 -12.09 11.37 -12.82
C PRO A 160 -11.35 10.64 -13.93
N THR A 161 -10.09 10.30 -13.71
CA THR A 161 -9.20 9.64 -14.67
C THR A 161 -8.48 8.45 -14.02
N ALA A 162 -9.11 7.84 -12.99
CA ALA A 162 -8.55 6.69 -12.30
C ALA A 162 -8.22 5.56 -13.27
N TYR A 163 -7.18 4.82 -12.99
CA TYR A 163 -6.69 3.70 -13.77
C TYR A 163 -6.38 2.52 -12.85
N TRP A 164 -6.05 1.37 -13.43
CA TRP A 164 -5.73 0.16 -12.67
C TRP A 164 -4.67 0.44 -11.60
N CYS A 165 -4.99 0.14 -10.34
CA CYS A 165 -4.09 0.27 -9.20
C CYS A 165 -4.33 -0.89 -8.24
N ASN A 166 -3.78 -2.05 -8.59
CA ASN A 166 -4.02 -3.36 -7.97
C ASN A 166 -5.52 -3.76 -7.89
N SER A 167 -6.38 -2.98 -8.49
CA SER A 167 -7.82 -3.21 -8.61
C SER A 167 -8.40 -2.46 -9.79
N MET A 168 -9.62 -2.83 -10.20
CA MET A 168 -10.37 -2.07 -11.19
C MET A 168 -10.62 -0.65 -10.66
N PRO A 169 -10.34 0.40 -11.47
CA PRO A 169 -10.51 1.78 -11.02
C PRO A 169 -11.97 2.14 -10.78
N LEU A 170 -12.23 3.00 -9.81
CA LEU A 170 -13.52 3.62 -9.63
C LEU A 170 -13.52 5.00 -10.27
N ILE A 171 -14.07 5.06 -11.49
CA ILE A 171 -14.22 6.32 -12.21
C ILE A 171 -15.38 7.11 -11.60
N ASP A 172 -15.05 8.27 -11.02
CA ASP A 172 -16.03 9.18 -10.46
C ASP A 172 -15.65 10.64 -10.77
N LYS A 173 -16.45 11.27 -11.64
CA LYS A 173 -16.23 12.64 -12.12
C LYS A 173 -16.60 13.72 -11.10
N ARG A 174 -17.15 13.38 -9.95
CA ARG A 174 -17.38 14.30 -8.83
C ARG A 174 -16.06 14.78 -8.21
N PHE A 175 -15.01 13.96 -8.32
CA PHE A 175 -13.67 14.32 -7.87
C PHE A 175 -12.96 15.22 -8.88
N LYS A 176 -12.13 16.15 -8.39
CA LYS A 176 -11.28 17.03 -9.20
C LYS A 176 -9.91 16.41 -9.53
N ARG A 177 -9.52 15.37 -8.81
CA ARG A 177 -8.24 14.65 -8.97
C ARG A 177 -8.41 13.17 -8.62
N ASN A 178 -7.46 12.36 -9.05
CA ASN A 178 -7.36 11.00 -8.55
C ASN A 178 -6.80 10.99 -7.12
N PHE A 179 -7.15 9.95 -6.37
CA PHE A 179 -6.55 9.61 -5.08
C PHE A 179 -6.63 8.10 -4.87
N VAL A 180 -5.96 7.60 -3.84
CA VAL A 180 -5.91 6.17 -3.53
C VAL A 180 -6.60 5.90 -2.20
N ILE A 181 -7.38 4.83 -2.16
CA ILE A 181 -7.88 4.19 -0.94
C ILE A 181 -7.01 2.94 -0.73
N MET A 182 -6.28 2.87 0.38
CA MET A 182 -5.51 1.69 0.78
C MET A 182 -6.35 0.83 1.71
N GLY A 183 -6.38 -0.48 1.48
CA GLY A 183 -7.01 -1.45 2.36
C GLY A 183 -5.97 -2.22 3.17
N PHE A 184 -6.17 -2.30 4.48
CA PHE A 184 -5.26 -2.97 5.40
C PHE A 184 -6.03 -3.96 6.28
N ASN A 185 -5.42 -5.12 6.45
CA ASN A 185 -5.97 -6.17 7.28
C ASN A 185 -5.14 -6.26 8.57
N TYR A 186 -5.74 -5.97 9.71
CA TYR A 186 -5.05 -6.00 11.00
C TYR A 186 -4.77 -7.43 11.53
N GLU A 187 -5.24 -8.47 10.83
CA GLU A 187 -4.77 -9.85 11.05
C GLU A 187 -3.34 -10.03 10.52
N ARG A 188 -2.93 -9.18 9.58
CA ARG A 188 -1.61 -9.18 8.96
C ARG A 188 -0.73 -8.06 9.50
N GLY A 189 0.58 -8.17 9.26
CA GLY A 189 1.56 -7.24 9.79
C GLY A 189 1.89 -6.06 8.86
N VAL A 190 2.89 -5.28 9.27
CA VAL A 190 3.39 -4.13 8.48
C VAL A 190 4.04 -4.58 7.17
N GLY A 191 4.56 -5.81 7.10
CA GLY A 191 5.15 -6.37 5.89
C GLY A 191 4.16 -6.41 4.73
N GLU A 192 2.93 -6.86 5.00
CA GLU A 192 1.84 -6.92 4.03
C GLU A 192 1.29 -5.53 3.70
N MET A 193 1.31 -4.58 4.65
CA MET A 193 0.98 -3.19 4.33
C MET A 193 1.99 -2.56 3.36
N LEU A 194 3.27 -2.91 3.48
CA LEU A 194 4.32 -2.51 2.53
C LEU A 194 4.17 -3.22 1.18
N GLU A 195 3.71 -4.48 1.18
CA GLU A 195 3.33 -5.21 -0.05
C GLU A 195 2.22 -4.47 -0.80
N ASN A 196 1.14 -4.10 -0.11
CA ASN A 196 0.03 -3.32 -0.69
C ASN A 196 0.52 -2.00 -1.30
N PHE A 197 1.46 -1.30 -0.63
CA PHE A 197 2.08 -0.11 -1.18
C PHE A 197 2.98 -0.44 -2.39
N GLY A 198 3.68 -1.54 -2.36
CA GLY A 198 4.48 -2.04 -3.47
C GLY A 198 3.63 -2.29 -4.72
N HIS A 199 2.48 -2.93 -4.60
CA HIS A 199 1.52 -3.12 -5.70
C HIS A 199 0.97 -1.80 -6.25
N ARG A 200 0.76 -0.81 -5.38
CA ARG A 200 0.46 0.56 -5.82
C ARG A 200 1.62 1.14 -6.65
N VAL A 201 2.87 0.98 -6.21
CA VAL A 201 4.05 1.41 -6.98
C VAL A 201 4.07 0.74 -8.34
N GLU A 202 3.93 -0.58 -8.40
CA GLU A 202 3.93 -1.36 -9.64
C GLU A 202 2.88 -0.86 -10.64
N SER A 203 1.67 -0.64 -10.16
CA SER A 203 0.55 -0.16 -10.98
C SER A 203 0.82 1.24 -11.54
N ILE A 204 1.26 2.18 -10.70
CA ILE A 204 1.53 3.56 -11.09
C ILE A 204 2.72 3.63 -12.03
N MET A 205 3.82 2.92 -11.74
CA MET A 205 5.01 2.93 -12.59
C MET A 205 4.75 2.26 -13.93
N THR A 206 3.94 1.21 -13.96
CA THR A 206 3.45 0.61 -15.22
C THR A 206 2.67 1.63 -16.06
N LYS A 207 1.81 2.42 -15.44
CA LYS A 207 1.08 3.51 -16.11
C LYS A 207 2.03 4.60 -16.62
N VAL A 208 3.01 5.01 -15.82
CA VAL A 208 4.01 6.06 -16.17
C VAL A 208 4.86 5.64 -17.36
N TYR A 209 5.31 4.37 -17.40
CA TYR A 209 6.16 3.84 -18.47
C TYR A 209 5.38 3.18 -19.61
N GLY A 210 4.06 3.01 -19.45
CA GLY A 210 3.14 2.50 -20.47
C GLY A 210 3.16 0.99 -20.67
N ARG A 211 4.09 0.28 -20.03
CA ARG A 211 4.23 -1.17 -20.17
C ARG A 211 5.03 -1.78 -19.02
N TRP A 212 4.71 -3.04 -18.70
CA TRP A 212 5.49 -3.94 -17.86
C TRP A 212 5.42 -5.36 -18.44
N ASP A 213 6.39 -5.72 -19.28
CA ASP A 213 6.39 -7.00 -20.01
C ASP A 213 7.81 -7.56 -20.14
N TYR A 214 8.07 -8.66 -19.45
CA TYR A 214 9.37 -9.34 -19.47
C TYR A 214 9.65 -10.14 -20.77
N LYS A 215 8.69 -10.26 -21.68
CA LYS A 215 8.89 -10.90 -22.99
C LYS A 215 9.58 -9.97 -24.00
N VAL A 216 9.67 -8.69 -23.65
CA VAL A 216 10.38 -7.70 -24.49
C VAL A 216 11.87 -7.94 -24.40
N PRO A 217 12.61 -7.90 -25.54
CA PRO A 217 14.08 -7.97 -25.53
C PRO A 217 14.70 -6.90 -24.63
N LEU A 218 15.79 -7.24 -23.91
CA LEU A 218 16.44 -6.36 -22.93
C LEU A 218 16.77 -4.97 -23.47
N GLU A 219 17.23 -4.88 -24.72
CA GLU A 219 17.56 -3.60 -25.39
C GLU A 219 16.35 -2.69 -25.62
N ARG A 220 15.14 -3.24 -25.63
CA ARG A 220 13.85 -2.53 -25.85
C ARG A 220 13.05 -2.31 -24.57
N MET A 221 13.53 -2.83 -23.45
CA MET A 221 12.88 -2.64 -22.16
C MET A 221 12.95 -1.17 -21.74
N ASN A 222 11.83 -0.67 -21.22
CA ASN A 222 11.80 0.64 -20.59
C ASN A 222 12.49 0.62 -19.21
N THR A 223 12.64 1.78 -18.61
CA THR A 223 13.35 1.92 -17.33
C THR A 223 12.68 1.15 -16.18
N TRP A 224 11.34 1.12 -16.15
CA TRP A 224 10.60 0.38 -15.14
C TRP A 224 10.79 -1.14 -15.29
N GLU A 225 10.69 -1.66 -16.51
CA GLU A 225 10.95 -3.08 -16.79
C GLU A 225 12.36 -3.50 -16.37
N ARG A 226 13.36 -2.65 -16.63
CA ARG A 226 14.75 -2.90 -16.22
C ARG A 226 14.94 -2.91 -14.71
N PHE A 227 14.26 -2.01 -13.98
CA PHE A 227 14.30 -1.97 -12.53
C PHE A 227 13.74 -3.26 -11.90
N THR A 228 12.65 -3.79 -12.47
CA THR A 228 11.94 -4.96 -11.91
C THR A 228 12.48 -6.31 -12.35
N LEU A 229 13.60 -6.37 -13.09
CA LEU A 229 14.19 -7.64 -13.53
C LEU A 229 14.64 -8.49 -12.35
N TYR A 230 14.42 -9.79 -12.46
CA TYR A 230 14.97 -10.82 -11.59
C TYR A 230 15.56 -11.95 -12.44
N ASP A 231 16.45 -12.76 -11.85
CA ASP A 231 17.30 -13.67 -12.61
C ASP A 231 16.54 -14.71 -13.44
N LYS A 232 15.41 -15.19 -12.95
CA LYS A 232 14.56 -16.16 -13.68
C LYS A 232 14.06 -15.62 -15.02
N VAL A 233 13.68 -14.34 -15.11
CA VAL A 233 13.19 -13.72 -16.35
C VAL A 233 14.29 -13.13 -17.21
N ALA A 234 15.44 -12.80 -16.61
CA ALA A 234 16.61 -12.25 -17.31
C ALA A 234 17.91 -12.81 -16.71
N PRO A 235 18.29 -14.06 -17.03
CA PRO A 235 19.46 -14.71 -16.45
C PRO A 235 20.74 -13.89 -16.57
N GLY A 236 21.43 -13.66 -15.44
CA GLY A 236 22.65 -12.84 -15.36
C GLY A 236 22.41 -11.32 -15.43
N ASN A 237 21.16 -10.87 -15.53
CA ASN A 237 20.77 -9.46 -15.60
C ASN A 237 19.74 -9.06 -14.54
N ALA A 238 19.72 -9.73 -13.39
CA ALA A 238 18.82 -9.35 -12.32
C ALA A 238 19.07 -7.90 -11.87
N SER A 239 18.00 -7.24 -11.51
CA SER A 239 17.97 -5.90 -10.93
C SER A 239 17.37 -5.96 -9.52
N CYS A 240 16.37 -5.15 -9.20
CA CYS A 240 15.76 -5.15 -7.88
C CYS A 240 14.62 -6.17 -7.73
N GLY A 241 14.17 -6.79 -8.83
CA GLY A 241 12.97 -7.61 -8.79
C GLY A 241 11.71 -6.77 -8.62
N ASN A 242 10.69 -7.39 -8.11
CA ASN A 242 9.39 -6.75 -7.86
C ASN A 242 8.83 -7.18 -6.50
N VAL A 243 7.61 -6.79 -6.18
CA VAL A 243 6.97 -7.06 -4.88
C VAL A 243 7.03 -8.55 -4.51
N HIS A 244 6.74 -9.44 -5.46
CA HIS A 244 6.70 -10.88 -5.21
C HIS A 244 8.03 -11.61 -5.48
N PHE A 245 8.93 -11.00 -6.27
CA PHE A 245 10.16 -11.66 -6.74
C PHE A 245 11.38 -10.83 -6.39
N ALA A 246 12.17 -11.29 -5.44
CA ALA A 246 13.50 -10.78 -5.19
C ALA A 246 14.44 -11.10 -6.39
N PRO A 247 15.62 -10.46 -6.50
CA PRO A 247 16.54 -10.67 -7.62
C PRO A 247 16.85 -12.14 -7.96
N ASN A 248 16.84 -13.04 -6.98
CA ASN A 248 17.17 -14.45 -7.12
C ASN A 248 15.97 -15.41 -7.02
N SER A 249 14.75 -14.89 -6.93
CA SER A 249 13.56 -15.72 -6.79
C SER A 249 13.32 -16.62 -8.00
N GLU A 250 12.97 -17.88 -7.74
CA GLU A 250 12.59 -18.87 -8.76
C GLU A 250 11.08 -19.13 -8.79
N ARG A 251 10.39 -18.71 -7.75
CA ARG A 251 8.93 -18.80 -7.61
C ARG A 251 8.40 -17.59 -6.85
N ASP A 252 7.08 -17.48 -6.79
CA ASP A 252 6.38 -16.45 -6.05
C ASP A 252 6.72 -16.51 -4.55
N TYR A 253 6.92 -15.37 -3.91
CA TYR A 253 7.28 -15.24 -2.49
C TYR A 253 8.57 -15.99 -2.07
N ASP A 254 9.53 -16.15 -2.98
CA ASP A 254 10.78 -16.88 -2.75
C ASP A 254 11.90 -16.01 -2.17
N TRP A 255 11.53 -15.13 -1.24
CA TRP A 255 12.44 -14.11 -0.68
C TRP A 255 13.55 -14.70 0.21
N GLY A 256 13.39 -15.92 0.69
CA GLY A 256 14.38 -16.64 1.50
C GLY A 256 15.37 -17.46 0.68
N ASN A 257 15.39 -17.35 -0.65
CA ASN A 257 16.27 -18.11 -1.53
C ASN A 257 17.74 -17.75 -1.29
N LYS A 258 18.58 -18.74 -0.99
CA LYS A 258 20.00 -18.56 -0.69
C LYS A 258 20.90 -18.56 -1.93
N ARG A 259 20.35 -18.81 -3.12
CA ARG A 259 21.10 -18.79 -4.37
C ARG A 259 21.67 -17.39 -4.64
N TYR A 260 22.94 -17.31 -5.00
CA TYR A 260 23.57 -16.06 -5.41
C TYR A 260 23.28 -15.75 -6.87
N VAL A 261 22.98 -14.50 -7.15
CA VAL A 261 22.83 -13.97 -8.51
C VAL A 261 23.55 -12.63 -8.67
N TRP A 262 23.98 -12.31 -9.88
CA TRP A 262 24.47 -10.97 -10.21
C TRP A 262 23.31 -10.01 -10.33
N SER A 263 23.33 -8.94 -9.54
CA SER A 263 22.30 -7.89 -9.53
C SER A 263 22.93 -6.51 -9.66
N ASN A 264 22.24 -5.60 -10.36
CA ASN A 264 22.59 -4.19 -10.42
C ASN A 264 21.67 -3.33 -9.54
N CYS A 265 20.95 -3.92 -8.56
CA CYS A 265 19.97 -3.19 -7.77
C CYS A 265 20.56 -1.94 -7.09
N ASP A 266 21.76 -2.05 -6.50
CA ASP A 266 22.41 -0.91 -5.85
C ASP A 266 22.72 0.26 -6.79
N ASP A 267 22.84 -0.01 -8.10
CA ASP A 267 23.09 1.06 -9.06
C ASP A 267 21.89 1.98 -9.25
N TRP A 268 20.67 1.51 -8.95
CA TRP A 268 19.47 2.35 -9.00
C TRP A 268 19.47 3.48 -7.97
N LEU A 269 20.28 3.38 -6.92
CA LEU A 269 20.52 4.49 -5.99
C LEU A 269 21.25 5.67 -6.66
N ASN A 270 21.92 5.41 -7.80
CA ASN A 270 22.60 6.44 -8.62
C ASN A 270 21.72 6.95 -9.77
N TYR A 271 20.54 6.36 -10.00
CA TYR A 271 19.66 6.78 -11.10
C TYR A 271 19.34 8.28 -11.04
N PRO A 272 19.36 9.02 -12.19
CA PRO A 272 19.51 8.53 -13.55
C PRO A 272 20.96 8.39 -14.06
N LYS A 273 21.98 8.65 -13.22
CA LYS A 273 23.40 8.58 -13.56
C LYS A 273 23.99 7.24 -13.15
N MET A 274 23.49 6.16 -13.77
CA MET A 274 23.94 4.78 -13.50
C MET A 274 25.45 4.64 -13.72
N LYS A 275 26.11 3.88 -12.85
CA LYS A 275 27.58 3.65 -12.84
C LYS A 275 27.99 2.27 -13.34
N GLY A 276 27.03 1.41 -13.67
CA GLY A 276 27.27 0.03 -14.07
C GLY A 276 27.65 -0.90 -12.91
N ILE A 277 27.27 -0.55 -11.68
CA ILE A 277 27.55 -1.35 -10.49
C ILE A 277 26.74 -2.65 -10.55
N LYS A 278 27.43 -3.77 -10.40
CA LYS A 278 26.84 -5.11 -10.22
C LYS A 278 27.56 -5.84 -9.09
N ARG A 279 26.82 -6.60 -8.30
CA ARG A 279 27.39 -7.47 -7.26
C ARG A 279 26.60 -8.75 -7.11
N LEU A 280 27.22 -9.75 -6.50
CA LEU A 280 26.55 -10.99 -6.12
C LEU A 280 25.69 -10.72 -4.87
N VAL A 281 24.43 -11.10 -4.95
CA VAL A 281 23.44 -10.94 -3.86
C VAL A 281 22.67 -12.24 -3.65
N ASN A 282 22.16 -12.41 -2.44
CA ASN A 282 21.22 -13.45 -2.07
C ASN A 282 20.23 -12.91 -1.02
N CYS A 283 19.41 -13.76 -0.42
CA CYS A 283 18.38 -13.36 0.53
C CYS A 283 18.90 -12.60 1.77
N ASP A 284 20.17 -12.72 2.14
CA ASP A 284 20.75 -12.03 3.31
C ASP A 284 20.69 -10.50 3.14
N GLU A 285 20.64 -10.00 1.89
CA GLU A 285 20.52 -8.57 1.58
C GLU A 285 19.16 -7.97 1.98
N TRP A 286 18.12 -8.76 1.93
CA TRP A 286 16.74 -8.33 2.16
C TRP A 286 16.04 -9.09 3.29
N GLY A 287 16.82 -9.59 4.27
CA GLY A 287 16.29 -10.10 5.54
C GLY A 287 15.97 -11.59 5.56
N GLY A 288 16.53 -12.40 4.65
CA GLY A 288 16.51 -13.87 4.75
C GLY A 288 15.13 -14.51 4.61
N GLY A 289 14.15 -13.83 4.03
CA GLY A 289 12.79 -14.31 3.85
C GLY A 289 11.74 -13.53 4.67
N ASP A 290 12.16 -12.55 5.46
CA ASP A 290 11.25 -11.65 6.16
C ASP A 290 10.55 -10.69 5.18
N ILE A 291 9.21 -10.71 5.19
CA ILE A 291 8.39 -9.91 4.26
C ILE A 291 8.59 -8.40 4.44
N ARG A 292 8.65 -7.92 5.68
CA ARG A 292 8.83 -6.48 5.97
C ARG A 292 10.22 -6.01 5.53
N ALA A 293 11.25 -6.80 5.82
CA ALA A 293 12.62 -6.48 5.43
C ALA A 293 12.78 -6.46 3.90
N HIS A 294 12.21 -7.44 3.18
CA HIS A 294 12.24 -7.50 1.73
C HIS A 294 11.58 -6.26 1.11
N HIS A 295 10.37 -5.93 1.51
CA HIS A 295 9.66 -4.77 0.95
C HIS A 295 10.36 -3.45 1.30
N LYS A 296 10.89 -3.30 2.51
CA LYS A 296 11.72 -2.13 2.86
C LYS A 296 12.97 -2.04 1.98
N TRP A 297 13.66 -3.15 1.76
CA TRP A 297 14.83 -3.20 0.90
C TRP A 297 14.46 -2.77 -0.53
N TRP A 298 13.40 -3.33 -1.10
CA TRP A 298 12.93 -3.01 -2.44
C TRP A 298 12.53 -1.53 -2.57
N LEU A 299 11.71 -1.02 -1.65
CA LEU A 299 11.26 0.38 -1.63
C LEU A 299 12.43 1.36 -1.46
N LYS A 300 13.48 1.00 -0.71
CA LYS A 300 14.69 1.82 -0.56
C LYS A 300 15.44 2.02 -1.88
N HIS A 301 15.32 1.09 -2.83
CA HIS A 301 15.97 1.18 -4.12
C HIS A 301 15.17 1.98 -5.18
N LEU A 302 13.91 2.33 -4.90
CA LEU A 302 13.17 3.23 -5.79
C LEU A 302 13.92 4.56 -5.96
N PRO A 303 14.16 5.00 -7.21
CA PRO A 303 14.86 6.24 -7.52
C PRO A 303 14.31 7.48 -6.82
N LYS A 304 15.21 8.35 -6.33
CA LYS A 304 14.88 9.52 -5.49
C LYS A 304 15.54 10.82 -5.96
N ALA A 305 16.29 10.79 -7.08
CA ALA A 305 17.00 11.97 -7.57
C ALA A 305 16.05 13.07 -8.03
N GLU A 306 16.43 14.32 -7.84
CA GLU A 306 15.66 15.46 -8.36
C GLU A 306 15.85 15.62 -9.88
N GLY A 307 14.87 16.25 -10.53
CA GLY A 307 14.89 16.55 -11.96
C GLY A 307 14.32 15.43 -12.82
N PHE A 308 14.80 15.37 -14.06
CA PHE A 308 14.32 14.46 -15.09
C PHE A 308 15.42 13.48 -15.52
N ALA A 309 15.00 12.27 -15.86
CA ALA A 309 15.84 11.28 -16.50
C ALA A 309 15.93 11.53 -18.02
N PRO A 310 16.87 10.86 -18.74
CA PRO A 310 17.03 11.04 -20.20
C PRO A 310 15.79 10.70 -21.02
N ASP A 311 14.88 9.87 -20.50
CA ASP A 311 13.60 9.53 -21.12
C ASP A 311 12.49 10.57 -20.88
N GLY A 312 12.84 11.72 -20.28
CA GLY A 312 11.92 12.83 -19.98
C GLY A 312 11.01 12.62 -18.79
N LYS A 313 11.16 11.50 -18.06
CA LYS A 313 10.37 11.22 -16.86
C LYS A 313 11.05 11.77 -15.60
N LEU A 314 10.28 11.99 -14.54
CA LEU A 314 10.85 12.37 -13.24
C LEU A 314 11.83 11.31 -12.77
N ALA A 315 13.00 11.75 -12.32
CA ALA A 315 14.01 10.87 -11.75
C ALA A 315 13.66 10.42 -10.32
N ASN A 316 12.75 11.12 -9.66
CA ASN A 316 12.20 10.74 -8.37
C ASN A 316 10.85 10.03 -8.57
N TRP A 317 10.85 8.71 -8.45
CA TRP A 317 9.64 7.90 -8.65
C TRP A 317 8.61 8.04 -7.52
N TRP A 318 9.04 8.41 -6.34
CA TRP A 318 8.14 8.68 -5.22
C TRP A 318 7.15 9.82 -5.54
N LYS A 319 7.54 10.77 -6.40
CA LYS A 319 6.64 11.85 -6.84
C LYS A 319 5.42 11.31 -7.60
N TYR A 320 5.61 10.30 -8.45
CA TYR A 320 4.49 9.65 -9.14
C TYR A 320 3.60 8.86 -8.19
N VAL A 321 4.22 8.10 -7.28
CA VAL A 321 3.50 7.19 -6.39
C VAL A 321 2.66 7.94 -5.36
N LEU A 322 3.15 9.06 -4.84
CA LEU A 322 2.47 9.83 -3.79
C LEU A 322 1.43 10.83 -4.33
N THR A 323 1.45 11.14 -5.63
CA THR A 323 0.50 12.08 -6.27
C THR A 323 0.05 11.54 -7.62
N PRO A 324 -0.70 10.43 -7.65
CA PRO A 324 -1.12 9.73 -8.87
C PRO A 324 -2.16 10.47 -9.71
#